data_d676dc44c0865a9ae6cba88338069801
#
_entry.id   d676dc44c0865a9ae6cba88338069801
#
_cell.length_a   1.000
_cell.length_b   1.000
_cell.length_c   1.000
_cell.angle_alpha   90.00
_cell.angle_beta   90.00
_cell.angle_gamma   90.00
#
_symmetry.space_group_name_H-M   'P 1'
#
loop_
_entity.id
_entity.type
_entity.pdbx_description
1 polymer ?
#
loop_
_entity_poly.entity_id
_entity_poly.type
_entity_poly.pdbx_seq_one_letter_code
_entity_poly.pdbx_strand_id
1 'polypeptide(L)'
;VSIDQYLREQFPTGAFTPLNKTEDLDVLVAGCGTGQIAIASAQKYLGARVLALDLSLASLCYAKRGAPDDVAARIEYAQADILKLAPLERKFDVIDSSGVLHHMADPFEGWRILLSLLRPGGLMHIGLYSEAGRRDVWEARKFIAEHGLGSTPDEIRRCRQKLLETPLASLTRFTDFFTTSECRDLLFHVQEARLSIPLIKAFIINHKLRFIGFEFGRPSLQQYRNHFAASGWAWPDLDRWHSFEVENPSTFSGMYQFWIQKP
;
A
#
# COMPACT_ATOMS: atom_id res chain seq x y z
N VAL A 1 -8.95 -16.71 9.50
CA VAL A 1 -9.09 -15.97 10.77
C VAL A 1 -10.09 -14.82 10.62
N SER A 2 -10.66 -14.28 11.72
CA SER A 2 -11.40 -13.02 11.64
C SER A 2 -10.42 -11.86 11.42
N ILE A 3 -10.90 -10.74 10.82
CA ILE A 3 -10.08 -9.54 10.66
C ILE A 3 -9.61 -9.00 12.02
N ASP A 4 -10.44 -9.09 13.05
CA ASP A 4 -10.11 -8.67 14.42
C ASP A 4 -8.98 -9.51 15.02
N GLN A 5 -9.02 -10.83 14.81
CA GLN A 5 -7.93 -11.72 15.24
C GLN A 5 -6.63 -11.37 14.53
N TYR A 6 -6.69 -11.20 13.20
CA TYR A 6 -5.52 -10.80 12.41
C TYR A 6 -4.88 -9.52 12.95
N LEU A 7 -5.69 -8.47 13.17
CA LEU A 7 -5.17 -7.19 13.66
C LEU A 7 -4.58 -7.30 15.08
N ARG A 8 -5.17 -8.10 15.97
CA ARG A 8 -4.59 -8.33 17.31
C ARG A 8 -3.26 -9.06 17.25
N GLU A 9 -3.10 -10.00 16.32
CA GLU A 9 -1.83 -10.71 16.11
C GLU A 9 -0.75 -9.79 15.52
N GLN A 10 -1.11 -8.92 14.57
CA GLN A 10 -0.18 -7.97 13.96
C GLN A 10 0.16 -6.81 14.91
N PHE A 11 -0.83 -6.31 15.65
CA PHE A 11 -0.73 -5.13 16.51
C PHE A 11 -1.20 -5.44 17.94
N PRO A 12 -0.43 -6.20 18.73
CA PRO A 12 -0.86 -6.65 20.07
C PRO A 12 -1.19 -5.50 21.03
N THR A 13 -0.59 -4.31 20.80
CA THR A 13 -0.85 -3.09 21.59
C THR A 13 -1.62 -2.03 20.81
N GLY A 14 -2.01 -2.34 19.57
CA GLY A 14 -2.79 -1.46 18.72
C GLY A 14 -4.21 -1.30 19.26
N ALA A 15 -4.66 -0.05 19.40
CA ALA A 15 -6.02 0.22 19.85
C ALA A 15 -6.96 0.31 18.65
N PHE A 16 -7.91 -0.60 18.53
CA PHE A 16 -9.01 -0.53 17.58
C PHE A 16 -10.28 -1.11 18.18
N THR A 17 -11.43 -0.74 17.62
CA THR A 17 -12.72 -1.31 17.99
C THR A 17 -12.98 -2.53 17.10
N PRO A 18 -13.15 -3.74 17.65
CA PRO A 18 -13.40 -4.94 16.87
C PRO A 18 -14.67 -4.82 16.02
N LEU A 19 -14.64 -5.33 14.80
CA LEU A 19 -15.84 -5.43 13.96
C LEU A 19 -16.79 -6.52 14.43
N ASN A 20 -16.26 -7.55 15.11
CA ASN A 20 -17.00 -8.74 15.56
C ASN A 20 -17.76 -9.44 14.43
N LYS A 21 -17.17 -9.45 13.21
CA LYS A 21 -17.73 -10.11 12.04
C LYS A 21 -16.96 -11.38 11.71
N THR A 22 -17.66 -12.48 11.54
CA THR A 22 -17.18 -13.78 11.06
C THR A 22 -17.87 -14.22 9.79
N GLU A 23 -18.97 -13.56 9.44
CA GLU A 23 -19.78 -13.77 8.23
C GLU A 23 -20.11 -12.41 7.61
N ASP A 24 -20.41 -12.41 6.31
CA ASP A 24 -20.81 -11.21 5.56
C ASP A 24 -19.87 -10.00 5.75
N LEU A 25 -18.56 -10.25 5.77
CA LEU A 25 -17.55 -9.21 5.80
C LEU A 25 -17.39 -8.61 4.41
N ASP A 26 -17.93 -7.41 4.19
CA ASP A 26 -17.79 -6.70 2.91
C ASP A 26 -16.41 -6.05 2.79
N VAL A 27 -15.63 -6.52 1.81
CA VAL A 27 -14.26 -6.05 1.54
C VAL A 27 -14.20 -5.37 0.18
N LEU A 28 -13.65 -4.18 0.11
CA LEU A 28 -13.27 -3.52 -1.14
C LEU A 28 -11.76 -3.58 -1.31
N VAL A 29 -11.30 -4.09 -2.45
CA VAL A 29 -9.91 -3.97 -2.89
C VAL A 29 -9.87 -2.97 -4.04
N ALA A 30 -9.39 -1.76 -3.75
CA ALA A 30 -9.39 -0.64 -4.68
C ALA A 30 -8.01 -0.52 -5.37
N GLY A 31 -7.96 -0.84 -6.66
CA GLY A 31 -6.73 -1.01 -7.43
C GLY A 31 -6.16 -2.42 -7.24
N CYS A 32 -6.95 -3.45 -7.58
CA CYS A 32 -6.57 -4.84 -7.29
C CYS A 32 -5.47 -5.40 -8.21
N GLY A 33 -5.13 -4.72 -9.31
CA GLY A 33 -4.14 -5.18 -10.27
C GLY A 33 -4.41 -6.61 -10.73
N THR A 34 -3.42 -7.47 -10.60
CA THR A 34 -3.50 -8.90 -10.96
C THR A 34 -4.24 -9.77 -9.93
N GLY A 35 -4.87 -9.16 -8.92
CA GLY A 35 -5.81 -9.82 -8.02
C GLY A 35 -5.21 -10.46 -6.77
N GLN A 36 -3.91 -10.35 -6.53
CA GLN A 36 -3.24 -11.01 -5.40
C GLN A 36 -3.86 -10.62 -4.05
N ILE A 37 -4.10 -9.31 -3.81
CA ILE A 37 -4.69 -8.83 -2.56
C ILE A 37 -6.15 -9.30 -2.43
N ALA A 38 -6.92 -9.27 -3.53
CA ALA A 38 -8.31 -9.72 -3.51
C ALA A 38 -8.42 -11.21 -3.17
N ILE A 39 -7.59 -12.06 -3.79
CA ILE A 39 -7.51 -13.49 -3.50
C ILE A 39 -7.07 -13.73 -2.06
N ALA A 40 -6.00 -13.06 -1.62
CA ALA A 40 -5.49 -13.18 -0.25
C ALA A 40 -6.55 -12.76 0.79
N SER A 41 -7.30 -11.69 0.56
CA SER A 41 -8.38 -11.24 1.44
C SER A 41 -9.51 -12.27 1.52
N ALA A 42 -9.92 -12.84 0.37
CA ALA A 42 -10.95 -13.88 0.31
C ALA A 42 -10.51 -15.18 1.00
N GLN A 43 -9.23 -15.54 0.94
CA GLN A 43 -8.68 -16.72 1.62
C GLN A 43 -8.49 -16.50 3.11
N LYS A 44 -8.02 -15.31 3.49
CA LYS A 44 -7.56 -15.01 4.84
C LYS A 44 -8.71 -14.70 5.80
N TYR A 45 -9.68 -13.87 5.36
CA TYR A 45 -10.70 -13.36 6.26
C TYR A 45 -11.97 -14.19 6.21
N LEU A 46 -12.42 -14.62 7.39
CA LEU A 46 -13.68 -15.35 7.55
C LEU A 46 -14.86 -14.51 7.04
N GLY A 47 -15.73 -15.13 6.26
CA GLY A 47 -16.94 -14.51 5.72
C GLY A 47 -16.70 -13.40 4.70
N ALA A 48 -15.48 -13.22 4.19
CA ALA A 48 -15.17 -12.14 3.25
C ALA A 48 -15.91 -12.29 1.92
N ARG A 49 -16.61 -11.23 1.52
CA ARG A 49 -17.15 -10.97 0.18
C ARG A 49 -16.36 -9.81 -0.40
N VAL A 50 -15.58 -10.06 -1.43
CA VAL A 50 -14.62 -9.10 -1.97
C VAL A 50 -15.16 -8.47 -3.24
N LEU A 51 -15.19 -7.14 -3.30
CA LEU A 51 -15.29 -6.39 -4.55
C LEU A 51 -13.88 -5.91 -4.93
N ALA A 52 -13.36 -6.40 -6.04
CA ALA A 52 -12.05 -6.04 -6.57
C ALA A 52 -12.21 -5.07 -7.75
N LEU A 53 -11.67 -3.86 -7.59
CA LEU A 53 -11.75 -2.80 -8.60
C LEU A 53 -10.38 -2.50 -9.18
N ASP A 54 -10.33 -2.26 -10.50
CA ASP A 54 -9.14 -1.73 -11.18
C ASP A 54 -9.53 -0.91 -12.42
N LEU A 55 -8.67 0.00 -12.85
CA LEU A 55 -8.83 0.72 -14.12
C LEU A 55 -8.54 -0.17 -15.33
N SER A 56 -7.64 -1.14 -15.17
CA SER A 56 -7.15 -2.01 -16.23
C SER A 56 -8.04 -3.23 -16.40
N LEU A 57 -8.84 -3.27 -17.45
CA LEU A 57 -9.61 -4.45 -17.81
C LEU A 57 -8.72 -5.68 -18.02
N ALA A 58 -7.52 -5.50 -18.58
CA ALA A 58 -6.57 -6.59 -18.78
C ALA A 58 -6.11 -7.20 -17.44
N SER A 59 -5.82 -6.36 -16.44
CA SER A 59 -5.48 -6.80 -15.08
C SER A 59 -6.63 -7.57 -14.44
N LEU A 60 -7.87 -7.05 -14.55
CA LEU A 60 -9.07 -7.71 -14.03
C LEU A 60 -9.32 -9.08 -14.69
N CYS A 61 -9.15 -9.18 -16.02
CA CYS A 61 -9.25 -10.44 -16.72
C CYS A 61 -8.20 -11.46 -16.25
N TYR A 62 -6.98 -10.99 -15.98
CA TYR A 62 -5.92 -11.84 -15.42
C TYR A 62 -6.27 -12.27 -13.99
N ALA A 63 -6.66 -11.34 -13.13
CA ALA A 63 -7.06 -11.60 -11.75
C ALA A 63 -8.17 -12.63 -11.66
N LYS A 64 -9.22 -12.47 -12.47
CA LYS A 64 -10.38 -13.39 -12.50
C LYS A 64 -9.99 -14.80 -12.93
N ARG A 65 -9.10 -14.92 -13.93
CA ARG A 65 -8.62 -16.26 -14.37
C ARG A 65 -7.69 -16.93 -13.37
N GLY A 66 -6.94 -16.12 -12.60
CA GLY A 66 -6.00 -16.61 -11.60
C GLY A 66 -6.64 -16.90 -10.24
N ALA A 67 -7.93 -16.57 -10.04
CA ALA A 67 -8.61 -16.83 -8.78
C ALA A 67 -8.84 -18.35 -8.58
N PRO A 68 -8.39 -18.91 -7.45
CA PRO A 68 -8.66 -20.32 -7.11
C PRO A 68 -10.16 -20.57 -6.95
N ASP A 69 -10.63 -21.77 -7.33
CA ASP A 69 -12.05 -22.14 -7.34
C ASP A 69 -12.72 -22.00 -5.96
N ASP A 70 -11.97 -22.26 -4.88
CA ASP A 70 -12.45 -22.18 -3.49
C ASP A 70 -12.81 -20.76 -3.04
N VAL A 71 -12.28 -19.73 -3.71
CA VAL A 71 -12.56 -18.31 -3.40
C VAL A 71 -13.21 -17.53 -4.55
N ALA A 72 -13.17 -18.05 -5.77
CA ALA A 72 -13.65 -17.35 -6.96
C ALA A 72 -15.10 -16.86 -6.82
N ALA A 73 -15.99 -17.65 -6.21
CA ALA A 73 -17.39 -17.30 -5.98
C ALA A 73 -17.58 -16.13 -4.96
N ARG A 74 -16.55 -15.79 -4.19
CA ARG A 74 -16.56 -14.71 -3.18
C ARG A 74 -15.93 -13.43 -3.67
N ILE A 75 -15.44 -13.39 -4.93
CA ILE A 75 -14.77 -12.20 -5.49
C ILE A 75 -15.56 -11.71 -6.71
N GLU A 76 -16.10 -10.51 -6.59
CA GLU A 76 -16.65 -9.75 -7.70
C GLU A 76 -15.55 -8.87 -8.29
N TYR A 77 -15.49 -8.74 -9.62
CA TYR A 77 -14.54 -7.88 -10.32
C TYR A 77 -15.30 -6.82 -11.11
N ALA A 78 -14.87 -5.55 -10.98
CA ALA A 78 -15.45 -4.46 -11.73
C ALA A 78 -14.39 -3.46 -12.20
N GLN A 79 -14.53 -2.98 -13.45
CA GLN A 79 -13.69 -1.91 -13.95
C GLN A 79 -14.21 -0.57 -13.44
N ALA A 80 -13.40 0.16 -12.67
CA ALA A 80 -13.79 1.45 -12.14
C ALA A 80 -12.58 2.34 -11.85
N ASP A 81 -12.81 3.65 -11.92
CA ASP A 81 -11.91 4.69 -11.47
C ASP A 81 -12.27 5.05 -10.02
N ILE A 82 -11.31 4.97 -9.10
CA ILE A 82 -11.51 5.33 -7.68
C ILE A 82 -12.07 6.75 -7.56
N LEU A 83 -11.61 7.70 -8.38
CA LEU A 83 -12.07 9.09 -8.35
C LEU A 83 -13.56 9.25 -8.73
N LYS A 84 -14.16 8.24 -9.33
CA LYS A 84 -15.57 8.22 -9.73
C LYS A 84 -16.47 7.40 -8.80
N LEU A 85 -15.94 6.88 -7.70
CA LEU A 85 -16.70 6.02 -6.77
C LEU A 85 -17.56 6.79 -5.76
N ALA A 86 -17.44 8.11 -5.64
CA ALA A 86 -18.21 8.88 -4.66
C ALA A 86 -19.73 8.64 -4.70
N PRO A 87 -20.39 8.43 -5.89
CA PRO A 87 -21.81 8.12 -5.97
C PRO A 87 -22.18 6.69 -5.57
N LEU A 88 -21.22 5.81 -5.31
CA LEU A 88 -21.51 4.42 -4.97
C LEU A 88 -22.18 4.34 -3.58
N GLU A 89 -23.41 3.82 -3.55
CA GLU A 89 -24.16 3.67 -2.29
C GLU A 89 -23.67 2.50 -1.43
N ARG A 90 -22.97 1.51 -2.04
CA ARG A 90 -22.42 0.35 -1.32
C ARG A 90 -21.35 0.80 -0.33
N LYS A 91 -21.40 0.28 0.90
CA LYS A 91 -20.43 0.53 1.98
C LYS A 91 -19.73 -0.76 2.37
N PHE A 92 -18.50 -0.62 2.84
CA PHE A 92 -17.61 -1.74 3.14
C PHE A 92 -17.16 -1.71 4.61
N ASP A 93 -16.92 -2.89 5.15
CA ASP A 93 -16.35 -3.07 6.49
C ASP A 93 -14.83 -2.92 6.47
N VAL A 94 -14.21 -3.40 5.38
CA VAL A 94 -12.77 -3.32 5.16
C VAL A 94 -12.50 -2.77 3.76
N ILE A 95 -11.56 -1.85 3.65
CA ILE A 95 -11.04 -1.37 2.36
C ILE A 95 -9.53 -1.58 2.34
N ASP A 96 -9.01 -2.21 1.27
CA ASP A 96 -7.58 -2.27 0.97
C ASP A 96 -7.28 -1.45 -0.28
N SER A 97 -6.29 -0.57 -0.19
CA SER A 97 -5.76 0.19 -1.32
C SER A 97 -4.24 0.30 -1.19
N SER A 98 -3.57 -0.76 -1.59
CA SER A 98 -2.11 -0.88 -1.49
C SER A 98 -1.45 -0.71 -2.84
N GLY A 99 -0.51 0.22 -2.95
CA GLY A 99 0.24 0.44 -4.19
C GLY A 99 -0.51 1.25 -5.26
N VAL A 100 -1.51 2.05 -4.89
CA VAL A 100 -2.42 2.68 -5.85
C VAL A 100 -2.49 4.20 -5.72
N LEU A 101 -2.83 4.71 -4.55
CA LEU A 101 -3.16 6.13 -4.36
C LEU A 101 -2.01 7.07 -4.71
N HIS A 102 -0.78 6.66 -4.51
CA HIS A 102 0.40 7.47 -4.85
C HIS A 102 0.63 7.65 -6.37
N HIS A 103 -0.11 6.94 -7.21
CA HIS A 103 -0.11 7.16 -8.67
C HIS A 103 -1.16 8.19 -9.12
N MET A 104 -1.97 8.72 -8.19
CA MET A 104 -2.94 9.77 -8.48
C MET A 104 -2.31 11.16 -8.44
N ALA A 105 -2.94 12.13 -9.11
CA ALA A 105 -2.52 13.54 -9.05
C ALA A 105 -2.63 14.10 -7.63
N ASP A 106 -3.73 13.80 -6.93
CA ASP A 106 -3.90 14.01 -5.49
C ASP A 106 -4.24 12.67 -4.82
N PRO A 107 -3.27 12.02 -4.16
CA PRO A 107 -3.50 10.78 -3.40
C PRO A 107 -4.57 10.92 -2.33
N PHE A 108 -4.66 12.10 -1.73
CA PHE A 108 -5.60 12.37 -0.66
C PHE A 108 -7.05 12.51 -1.14
N GLU A 109 -7.27 12.91 -2.40
CA GLU A 109 -8.59 12.88 -3.00
C GLU A 109 -9.11 11.44 -3.12
N GLY A 110 -8.31 10.56 -3.70
CA GLY A 110 -8.64 9.12 -3.77
C GLY A 110 -8.91 8.54 -2.38
N TRP A 111 -8.06 8.89 -1.40
CA TRP A 111 -8.23 8.42 -0.02
C TRP A 111 -9.55 8.93 0.61
N ARG A 112 -9.90 10.20 0.42
CA ARG A 112 -11.20 10.76 0.89
C ARG A 112 -12.39 10.01 0.28
N ILE A 113 -12.35 9.70 -1.02
CA ILE A 113 -13.40 8.94 -1.69
C ILE A 113 -13.53 7.54 -1.07
N LEU A 114 -12.42 6.83 -0.90
CA LEU A 114 -12.45 5.51 -0.27
C LEU A 114 -12.98 5.57 1.18
N LEU A 115 -12.60 6.58 1.96
CA LEU A 115 -13.15 6.80 3.31
C LEU A 115 -14.65 7.05 3.30
N SER A 116 -15.20 7.66 2.24
CA SER A 116 -16.64 7.85 2.11
C SER A 116 -17.39 6.53 1.95
N LEU A 117 -16.74 5.51 1.39
CA LEU A 117 -17.29 4.16 1.19
C LEU A 117 -17.10 3.25 2.42
N LEU A 118 -16.25 3.62 3.36
CA LEU A 118 -16.01 2.86 4.57
C LEU A 118 -17.12 3.10 5.58
N ARG A 119 -17.66 2.04 6.17
CA ARG A 119 -18.64 2.12 7.26
C ARG A 119 -18.06 2.81 8.50
N PRO A 120 -18.86 3.43 9.37
CA PRO A 120 -18.41 3.78 10.72
C PRO A 120 -17.87 2.53 11.45
N GLY A 121 -16.78 2.66 12.17
CA GLY A 121 -16.06 1.53 12.76
C GLY A 121 -15.23 0.70 11.79
N GLY A 122 -15.36 0.92 10.47
CA GLY A 122 -14.68 0.15 9.44
C GLY A 122 -13.16 0.32 9.45
N LEU A 123 -12.47 -0.64 8.87
CA LEU A 123 -11.02 -0.76 8.84
C LEU A 123 -10.48 -0.49 7.43
N MET A 124 -9.36 0.20 7.31
CA MET A 124 -8.73 0.43 6.03
C MET A 124 -7.24 0.13 6.08
N HIS A 125 -6.77 -0.65 5.13
CA HIS A 125 -5.36 -0.91 4.85
C HIS A 125 -4.91 -0.04 3.69
N ILE A 126 -3.79 0.68 3.88
CA ILE A 126 -3.23 1.60 2.89
C ILE A 126 -1.77 1.26 2.64
N GLY A 127 -1.40 1.20 1.36
CA GLY A 127 -0.01 1.09 0.91
C GLY A 127 0.41 2.31 0.11
N LEU A 128 1.39 3.09 0.61
CA LEU A 128 1.88 4.33 -0.01
C LEU A 128 3.41 4.34 -0.11
N TYR A 129 3.95 4.88 -1.20
CA TYR A 129 5.39 5.00 -1.32
C TYR A 129 5.98 6.06 -0.39
N SER A 130 7.05 5.68 0.33
CA SER A 130 7.81 6.56 1.20
C SER A 130 8.73 7.48 0.38
N GLU A 131 8.70 8.77 0.66
CA GLU A 131 9.66 9.73 0.09
C GLU A 131 11.10 9.39 0.49
N ALA A 132 11.35 9.10 1.76
CA ALA A 132 12.67 8.76 2.29
C ALA A 132 13.15 7.40 1.76
N GLY A 133 12.28 6.38 1.78
CA GLY A 133 12.61 5.02 1.38
C GLY A 133 12.86 4.86 -0.12
N ARG A 134 12.33 5.77 -0.94
CA ARG A 134 12.46 5.74 -2.41
C ARG A 134 13.38 6.83 -2.97
N ARG A 135 14.23 7.45 -2.15
CA ARG A 135 15.16 8.49 -2.60
C ARG A 135 15.96 8.04 -3.83
N ASP A 136 16.54 6.84 -3.80
CA ASP A 136 17.35 6.33 -4.91
C ASP A 136 16.56 6.14 -6.21
N VAL A 137 15.26 5.83 -6.10
CA VAL A 137 14.37 5.74 -7.27
C VAL A 137 14.20 7.13 -7.92
N TRP A 138 14.05 8.18 -7.12
CA TRP A 138 13.96 9.56 -7.63
C TRP A 138 15.25 10.02 -8.28
N GLU A 139 16.40 9.74 -7.65
CA GLU A 139 17.70 10.06 -8.24
C GLU A 139 17.93 9.28 -9.55
N ALA A 140 17.48 8.02 -9.62
CA ALA A 140 17.55 7.25 -10.86
C ALA A 140 16.63 7.82 -11.96
N ARG A 141 15.43 8.27 -11.62
CA ARG A 141 14.53 8.93 -12.58
C ARG A 141 15.13 10.25 -13.11
N LYS A 142 15.78 11.02 -12.25
CA LYS A 142 16.53 12.22 -12.65
C LYS A 142 17.67 11.85 -13.60
N PHE A 143 18.46 10.85 -13.26
CA PHE A 143 19.53 10.31 -14.12
C PHE A 143 18.98 9.87 -15.49
N ILE A 144 17.86 9.15 -15.52
CA ILE A 144 17.19 8.70 -16.75
C ILE A 144 16.80 9.90 -17.63
N ALA A 145 16.20 10.93 -17.05
CA ALA A 145 15.80 12.14 -17.76
C ALA A 145 17.00 12.90 -18.30
N GLU A 146 18.07 13.08 -17.53
CA GLU A 146 19.30 13.76 -17.93
C GLU A 146 20.04 13.04 -19.07
N HIS A 147 19.92 11.71 -19.14
CA HIS A 147 20.56 10.90 -20.17
C HIS A 147 19.63 10.55 -21.35
N GLY A 148 18.41 11.05 -21.37
CA GLY A 148 17.45 10.82 -22.46
C GLY A 148 17.13 9.32 -22.67
N LEU A 149 17.10 8.52 -21.59
CA LEU A 149 16.84 7.08 -21.68
C LEU A 149 15.33 6.82 -21.75
N GLY A 150 14.91 6.03 -22.73
CA GLY A 150 13.51 5.67 -22.92
C GLY A 150 13.11 4.39 -22.19
N SER A 151 11.83 4.01 -22.34
CA SER A 151 11.20 2.90 -21.63
C SER A 151 10.97 1.65 -22.49
N THR A 152 11.62 1.55 -23.67
CA THR A 152 11.59 0.30 -24.44
C THR A 152 12.38 -0.79 -23.70
N PRO A 153 12.10 -2.09 -23.95
CA PRO A 153 12.82 -3.16 -23.26
C PRO A 153 14.35 -3.07 -23.36
N ASP A 154 14.88 -2.66 -24.53
CA ASP A 154 16.32 -2.53 -24.73
C ASP A 154 16.90 -1.29 -24.05
N GLU A 155 16.17 -0.19 -24.02
CA GLU A 155 16.56 1.01 -23.26
C GLU A 155 16.55 0.77 -21.76
N ILE A 156 15.57 0.04 -21.24
CA ILE A 156 15.52 -0.37 -19.83
C ILE A 156 16.74 -1.23 -19.48
N ARG A 157 17.13 -2.20 -20.33
CA ARG A 157 18.33 -3.02 -20.11
C ARG A 157 19.59 -2.17 -20.07
N ARG A 158 19.74 -1.23 -21.03
CA ARG A 158 20.88 -0.28 -21.07
C ARG A 158 20.87 0.66 -19.87
N CYS A 159 19.70 1.15 -19.48
CA CYS A 159 19.53 1.97 -18.29
C CYS A 159 20.01 1.25 -17.03
N ARG A 160 19.58 0.01 -16.80
CA ARG A 160 20.02 -0.79 -15.65
C ARG A 160 21.54 -0.97 -15.62
N GLN A 161 22.17 -1.27 -16.76
CA GLN A 161 23.63 -1.40 -16.85
C GLN A 161 24.33 -0.10 -16.42
N LYS A 162 23.88 1.05 -16.94
CA LYS A 162 24.45 2.35 -16.55
C LYS A 162 24.25 2.66 -15.06
N LEU A 163 23.07 2.36 -14.50
CA LEU A 163 22.79 2.58 -13.07
C LEU A 163 23.68 1.72 -12.16
N LEU A 164 24.01 0.49 -12.58
CA LEU A 164 24.91 -0.40 -11.83
C LEU A 164 26.35 0.12 -11.73
N GLU A 165 26.77 1.01 -12.64
CA GLU A 165 28.10 1.66 -12.63
C GLU A 165 28.12 2.93 -11.76
N THR A 166 27.03 3.27 -11.08
CA THR A 166 26.87 4.45 -10.24
C THR A 166 26.53 4.07 -8.79
N PRO A 167 26.51 5.01 -7.84
CA PRO A 167 25.99 4.76 -6.49
C PRO A 167 24.54 4.27 -6.46
N LEU A 168 23.78 4.45 -7.57
CA LEU A 168 22.42 3.95 -7.72
C LEU A 168 22.33 2.43 -7.93
N ALA A 169 23.47 1.71 -7.94
CA ALA A 169 23.50 0.24 -7.84
C ALA A 169 22.74 -0.29 -6.60
N SER A 170 22.54 0.56 -5.59
CA SER A 170 21.65 0.29 -4.43
C SER A 170 20.21 -0.07 -4.83
N LEU A 171 19.75 0.29 -6.04
CA LEU A 171 18.44 -0.09 -6.57
C LEU A 171 18.25 -1.60 -6.73
N THR A 172 19.34 -2.39 -6.74
CA THR A 172 19.28 -3.86 -6.73
C THR A 172 18.62 -4.44 -5.48
N ARG A 173 18.42 -3.64 -4.43
CA ARG A 173 17.61 -4.04 -3.25
C ARG A 173 16.11 -4.20 -3.57
N PHE A 174 15.62 -3.57 -4.65
CA PHE A 174 14.26 -3.74 -5.13
C PHE A 174 14.18 -4.92 -6.09
N THR A 175 13.31 -5.89 -5.81
CA THR A 175 13.08 -7.04 -6.70
C THR A 175 12.61 -6.59 -8.08
N ASP A 176 11.84 -5.51 -8.13
CA ASP A 176 11.30 -4.88 -9.32
C ASP A 176 12.38 -4.40 -10.31
N PHE A 177 13.61 -4.19 -9.83
CA PHE A 177 14.73 -3.77 -10.67
C PHE A 177 15.12 -4.83 -11.72
N PHE A 178 14.83 -6.11 -11.46
CA PHE A 178 15.39 -7.22 -12.27
C PHE A 178 14.55 -7.60 -13.49
N THR A 179 13.25 -7.44 -13.47
CA THR A 179 12.41 -7.69 -14.66
C THR A 179 12.22 -6.41 -15.47
N THR A 180 11.97 -6.53 -16.77
CA THR A 180 11.80 -5.35 -17.64
C THR A 180 10.46 -4.65 -17.36
N SER A 181 9.40 -5.42 -17.03
CA SER A 181 8.09 -4.87 -16.75
C SER A 181 8.07 -4.12 -15.43
N GLU A 182 8.54 -4.76 -14.36
CA GLU A 182 8.58 -4.16 -13.02
C GLU A 182 9.57 -2.98 -12.95
N CYS A 183 10.72 -3.10 -13.63
CA CYS A 183 11.68 -1.98 -13.73
C CYS A 183 11.10 -0.78 -14.47
N ARG A 184 10.23 -1.00 -15.48
CA ARG A 184 9.49 0.08 -16.12
C ARG A 184 8.59 0.78 -15.11
N ASP A 185 7.84 0.05 -14.31
CA ASP A 185 6.96 0.62 -13.28
C ASP A 185 7.76 1.33 -12.19
N LEU A 186 8.89 0.75 -11.76
CA LEU A 186 9.77 1.33 -10.75
C LEU A 186 10.39 2.67 -11.22
N LEU A 187 10.95 2.74 -12.43
CA LEU A 187 11.81 3.84 -12.85
C LEU A 187 11.18 4.76 -13.91
N PHE A 188 10.20 4.30 -14.67
CA PHE A 188 9.64 5.04 -15.82
C PHE A 188 8.15 5.40 -15.65
N HIS A 189 7.59 5.21 -14.45
CA HIS A 189 6.21 5.59 -14.18
C HIS A 189 6.03 7.10 -14.33
N VAL A 190 4.95 7.51 -15.03
CA VAL A 190 4.74 8.91 -15.44
C VAL A 190 4.43 9.81 -14.23
N GLN A 191 3.73 9.27 -13.22
CA GLN A 191 3.26 10.04 -12.07
C GLN A 191 3.37 9.22 -10.79
N GLU A 192 4.03 9.79 -9.80
CA GLU A 192 4.15 9.20 -8.46
C GLU A 192 4.25 10.33 -7.43
N ALA A 193 3.32 10.36 -6.49
CA ALA A 193 3.31 11.34 -5.42
C ALA A 193 4.32 10.94 -4.32
N ARG A 194 4.99 11.93 -3.76
CA ARG A 194 5.91 11.75 -2.62
C ARG A 194 5.13 11.92 -1.32
N LEU A 195 5.16 10.89 -0.50
CA LEU A 195 4.44 10.89 0.76
C LEU A 195 5.42 10.73 1.92
N SER A 196 5.13 11.42 3.00
CA SER A 196 5.90 11.34 4.24
C SER A 196 4.97 11.06 5.43
N ILE A 197 5.51 10.53 6.51
CA ILE A 197 4.73 10.26 7.73
C ILE A 197 4.02 11.51 8.26
N PRO A 198 4.61 12.73 8.28
CA PRO A 198 3.89 13.94 8.66
C PRO A 198 2.65 14.25 7.81
N LEU A 199 2.70 14.01 6.48
CA LEU A 199 1.55 14.20 5.59
C LEU A 199 0.44 13.18 5.89
N ILE A 200 0.82 11.92 6.09
CA ILE A 200 -0.11 10.85 6.50
C ILE A 200 -0.75 11.19 7.85
N LYS A 201 0.05 11.63 8.83
CA LYS A 201 -0.43 12.06 10.14
C LYS A 201 -1.44 13.20 10.06
N ALA A 202 -1.14 14.23 9.26
CA ALA A 202 -2.05 15.35 9.06
C ALA A 202 -3.41 14.90 8.49
N PHE A 203 -3.39 14.00 7.50
CA PHE A 203 -4.63 13.44 6.93
C PHE A 203 -5.42 12.65 7.98
N ILE A 204 -4.78 11.77 8.75
CA ILE A 204 -5.39 10.97 9.82
C ILE A 204 -6.07 11.86 10.86
N ILE A 205 -5.37 12.92 11.33
CA ILE A 205 -5.90 13.86 12.31
C ILE A 205 -7.10 14.65 11.76
N ASN A 206 -6.96 15.19 10.54
CA ASN A 206 -8.01 16.00 9.91
C ASN A 206 -9.31 15.22 9.67
N HIS A 207 -9.21 13.91 9.45
CA HIS A 207 -10.36 13.04 9.24
C HIS A 207 -10.77 12.26 10.50
N LYS A 208 -10.18 12.59 11.67
CA LYS A 208 -10.44 11.95 12.96
C LYS A 208 -10.28 10.42 12.95
N LEU A 209 -9.38 9.93 12.09
CA LEU A 209 -9.13 8.49 11.98
C LEU A 209 -8.26 8.00 13.13
N ARG A 210 -8.41 6.74 13.48
CA ARG A 210 -7.53 6.07 14.43
C ARG A 210 -6.44 5.34 13.65
N PHE A 211 -5.18 5.69 13.88
CA PHE A 211 -4.04 4.93 13.39
C PHE A 211 -3.85 3.68 14.25
N ILE A 212 -3.81 2.50 13.62
CA ILE A 212 -3.64 1.22 14.32
C ILE A 212 -2.15 0.84 14.35
N GLY A 213 -1.46 0.94 13.22
CA GLY A 213 -0.04 0.65 13.13
C GLY A 213 0.43 0.41 11.71
N PHE A 214 1.76 0.48 11.54
CA PHE A 214 2.42 0.04 10.30
C PHE A 214 2.62 -1.48 10.30
N GLU A 215 2.42 -2.13 9.15
CA GLU A 215 2.83 -3.52 8.94
C GLU A 215 4.33 -3.59 8.64
N PHE A 216 5.04 -4.40 9.41
CA PHE A 216 6.47 -4.63 9.26
C PHE A 216 6.85 -6.09 9.30
N GLY A 217 7.92 -6.41 8.58
CA GLY A 217 8.67 -7.62 8.89
C GLY A 217 9.29 -7.57 10.30
N ARG A 218 9.43 -8.72 10.95
CA ARG A 218 9.99 -8.83 12.32
C ARG A 218 11.32 -8.08 12.52
N PRO A 219 12.28 -8.06 11.55
CA PRO A 219 13.54 -7.35 11.74
C PRO A 219 13.38 -5.84 11.93
N SER A 220 12.59 -5.17 11.09
CA SER A 220 12.38 -3.71 11.16
C SER A 220 11.65 -3.31 12.45
N LEU A 221 10.69 -4.14 12.87
CA LEU A 221 10.01 -3.94 14.14
C LEU A 221 10.97 -4.07 15.34
N GLN A 222 11.89 -5.02 15.29
CA GLN A 222 12.88 -5.19 16.37
C GLN A 222 13.86 -4.02 16.43
N GLN A 223 14.29 -3.48 15.29
CA GLN A 223 15.12 -2.27 15.23
C GLN A 223 14.41 -1.07 15.87
N TYR A 224 13.14 -0.82 15.50
CA TYR A 224 12.32 0.23 16.10
C TYR A 224 12.20 0.07 17.62
N ARG A 225 11.90 -1.14 18.09
CA ARG A 225 11.80 -1.44 19.54
C ARG A 225 13.11 -1.18 20.27
N ASN A 226 14.24 -1.59 19.71
CA ASN A 226 15.56 -1.38 20.30
C ASN A 226 15.91 0.12 20.37
N HIS A 227 15.56 0.88 19.31
CA HIS A 227 15.81 2.32 19.24
C HIS A 227 15.09 3.08 20.37
N PHE A 228 13.87 2.71 20.69
CA PHE A 228 13.04 3.37 21.71
C PHE A 228 12.98 2.58 23.05
N ALA A 229 13.85 1.62 23.29
CA ALA A 229 13.81 0.77 24.48
C ALA A 229 13.85 1.58 25.79
N ALA A 230 14.66 2.64 25.86
CA ALA A 230 14.84 3.47 27.06
C ALA A 230 13.65 4.43 27.31
N SER A 231 12.93 4.87 26.25
CA SER A 231 11.85 5.86 26.35
C SER A 231 10.45 5.25 26.35
N GLY A 232 10.36 3.92 26.38
CA GLY A 232 9.10 3.19 26.17
C GLY A 232 8.64 3.30 24.72
N TRP A 233 8.36 2.21 24.06
CA TRP A 233 7.85 2.24 22.70
C TRP A 233 6.32 2.36 22.70
N ALA A 234 5.81 3.24 21.82
CA ALA A 234 4.38 3.36 21.57
C ALA A 234 4.12 3.07 20.09
N TRP A 235 3.47 1.96 19.80
CA TRP A 235 3.22 1.46 18.45
C TRP A 235 2.54 2.49 17.52
N PRO A 236 1.50 3.20 17.96
CA PRO A 236 0.77 4.12 17.10
C PRO A 236 1.36 5.54 17.05
N ASP A 237 2.57 5.78 17.55
CA ASP A 237 3.17 7.12 17.59
C ASP A 237 3.85 7.45 16.24
N LEU A 238 3.14 8.20 15.40
CA LEU A 238 3.63 8.61 14.07
C LEU A 238 4.82 9.59 14.14
N ASP A 239 4.98 10.37 15.20
CA ASP A 239 6.14 11.27 15.34
C ASP A 239 7.41 10.47 15.62
N ARG A 240 7.32 9.45 16.45
CA ARG A 240 8.43 8.52 16.69
C ARG A 240 8.79 7.73 15.44
N TRP A 241 7.79 7.27 14.69
CA TRP A 241 8.04 6.61 13.42
C TRP A 241 8.72 7.53 12.40
N HIS A 242 8.32 8.80 12.36
CA HIS A 242 8.99 9.79 11.51
C HIS A 242 10.44 10.01 11.92
N SER A 243 10.71 10.21 13.22
CA SER A 243 12.08 10.37 13.75
C SER A 243 12.93 9.14 13.42
N PHE A 244 12.37 7.93 13.59
CA PHE A 244 13.07 6.69 13.26
C PHE A 244 13.38 6.57 11.77
N GLU A 245 12.44 6.92 10.89
CA GLU A 245 12.64 6.92 9.44
C GLU A 245 13.72 7.90 8.99
N VAL A 246 13.78 9.09 9.59
CA VAL A 246 14.82 10.09 9.30
C VAL A 246 16.22 9.52 9.55
N GLU A 247 16.40 8.78 10.64
CA GLU A 247 17.67 8.13 10.99
C GLU A 247 17.89 6.82 10.23
N ASN A 248 16.82 6.16 9.79
CA ASN A 248 16.82 4.87 9.11
C ASN A 248 15.99 4.92 7.80
N PRO A 249 16.45 5.63 6.75
CA PRO A 249 15.64 5.90 5.56
C PRO A 249 15.18 4.66 4.80
N SER A 250 15.86 3.53 4.96
CA SER A 250 15.51 2.26 4.33
C SER A 250 14.37 1.51 5.04
N THR A 251 13.87 2.01 6.16
CA THR A 251 12.80 1.37 6.95
C THR A 251 11.58 1.06 6.09
N PHE A 252 11.15 2.03 5.28
CA PHE A 252 10.00 1.91 4.39
C PHE A 252 10.42 1.86 2.90
N SER A 253 11.52 1.18 2.59
CA SER A 253 12.04 1.11 1.20
C SER A 253 11.03 0.53 0.20
N GLY A 254 10.16 -0.39 0.61
CA GLY A 254 9.05 -0.87 -0.20
C GLY A 254 7.93 0.17 -0.25
N MET A 255 7.17 0.29 0.83
CA MET A 255 6.13 1.28 1.01
C MET A 255 5.71 1.37 2.48
N TYR A 256 5.06 2.45 2.86
CA TYR A 256 4.26 2.51 4.07
C TYR A 256 3.05 1.58 3.89
N GLN A 257 2.97 0.52 4.64
CA GLN A 257 1.76 -0.31 4.75
C GLN A 257 1.22 -0.16 6.16
N PHE A 258 -0.01 0.30 6.29
CA PHE A 258 -0.57 0.61 7.60
C PHE A 258 -2.08 0.45 7.65
N TRP A 259 -2.58 0.24 8.86
CA TRP A 259 -3.99 0.14 9.15
C TRP A 259 -4.50 1.37 9.89
N ILE A 260 -5.70 1.78 9.50
CA ILE A 260 -6.49 2.81 10.17
C ILE A 260 -7.91 2.32 10.41
N GLN A 261 -8.58 2.97 11.36
CA GLN A 261 -10.00 2.76 11.62
C GLN A 261 -10.76 4.08 11.52
N LYS A 262 -11.88 4.05 10.83
CA LYS A 262 -12.86 5.14 10.83
C LYS A 262 -13.65 5.08 12.13
N PRO A 263 -13.84 6.20 12.87
CA PRO A 263 -14.61 6.23 14.10
C PRO A 263 -16.11 5.94 13.88
#